data_c418c1a9817ed0404e83d8f66d0dcfe7
#
_entry.id   c418c1a9817ed0404e83d8f66d0dcfe7
#
_cell.length_a   1.000
_cell.length_b   1.000
_cell.length_c   1.000
_cell.angle_alpha   90.00
_cell.angle_beta   90.00
_cell.angle_gamma   90.00
#
_symmetry.space_group_name_H-M   'P 1'
#
loop_
_entity.id
_entity.type
_entity.pdbx_description
1 polymer ?
#
loop_
_entity_poly.entity_id
_entity_poly.type
_entity_poly.pdbx_seq_one_letter_code
_entity_poly.pdbx_strand_id
1 'polypeptide(L)'
;MKNRRPLRLSTAEGELRGSMDDDLFVFKGIPYAAAPVGALRWRAPQPVTPWQEVRDATAFGAACWQNRTLCAVAGGGDPGPLSEDCLYLNVWTPDVEPARPLPVMVWLHGGGFVMGSGGLPPYSGKPLAARGAVVVTVNYRLGHLGFFAHPALDAEYRDGGVVNNFALLDQIAALQWVQRNIPAFGGDRDNVTLFGESSGARSVLSLCCSPLAEGLFHKAIAQSAYSLPDKPRKAALQQGEQVAAHFGLPNATAQQLRALPADAFWPLESPLWHGPVPIAGDAVLPQPMLNTFMAARQHRIPLMAGSNSDEASVLEYFNVDSAEVMRQLRVGRPLSYRLLKWLYDIHDDRLLGRAAARDLAFSVMPWILMRAQHNVGMPGWRYWFDYVSEQSRDLYPHGAWHGNEVPYTLNTLTAMQPVDSQRPYTAADRAFARRMADYWFTFARDASEFSHRLEGEISWPAWHPGEDVTLAFGERGKEALLLKRNFLRARLRLFRLMMKSMVKL
;
A
#
# COMPACT_ATOMS: atom_id res chain seq x y z
N MET A 1 -11.21 28.41 -30.38
CA MET A 1 -10.18 27.90 -29.45
C MET A 1 -9.87 29.03 -28.47
N LYS A 2 -10.34 28.95 -27.22
CA LYS A 2 -9.94 29.90 -26.16
C LYS A 2 -8.47 29.66 -25.88
N ASN A 3 -7.63 30.67 -26.04
CA ASN A 3 -6.24 30.70 -25.62
C ASN A 3 -6.19 30.44 -24.09
N ARG A 4 -6.18 29.19 -23.68
CA ARG A 4 -6.00 28.83 -22.27
C ARG A 4 -4.52 29.07 -21.95
N ARG A 5 -4.22 30.04 -21.08
CA ARG A 5 -2.89 30.25 -20.52
C ARG A 5 -2.44 28.93 -19.92
N PRO A 6 -1.15 28.57 -20.04
CA PRO A 6 -0.63 27.38 -19.38
C PRO A 6 -0.96 27.46 -17.88
N LEU A 7 -1.53 26.39 -17.34
CA LEU A 7 -1.87 26.32 -15.92
C LEU A 7 -0.59 26.43 -15.08
N ARG A 8 -0.49 27.48 -14.31
CA ARG A 8 0.61 27.72 -13.37
C ARG A 8 0.11 27.73 -11.94
N LEU A 9 0.86 27.12 -11.04
CA LEU A 9 0.54 27.01 -9.63
C LEU A 9 1.79 27.22 -8.80
N SER A 10 1.72 28.06 -7.77
CA SER A 10 2.83 28.31 -6.85
C SER A 10 2.81 27.33 -5.69
N THR A 11 3.94 26.69 -5.43
CA THR A 11 4.20 25.84 -4.26
C THR A 11 5.27 26.49 -3.36
N ALA A 12 5.50 25.92 -2.19
CA ALA A 12 6.56 26.39 -1.30
C ALA A 12 7.96 26.28 -1.92
N GLU A 13 8.14 25.35 -2.87
CA GLU A 13 9.42 25.10 -3.53
C GLU A 13 9.61 25.89 -4.83
N GLY A 14 8.51 26.41 -5.43
CA GLY A 14 8.54 27.19 -6.67
C GLY A 14 7.28 27.02 -7.52
N GLU A 15 7.26 27.65 -8.69
CA GLU A 15 6.11 27.62 -9.61
C GLU A 15 6.13 26.35 -10.47
N LEU A 16 4.95 25.73 -10.62
CA LEU A 16 4.72 24.54 -11.45
C LEU A 16 3.87 24.88 -12.67
N ARG A 17 4.16 24.24 -13.80
CA ARG A 17 3.30 24.19 -14.97
C ARG A 17 2.65 22.83 -15.09
N GLY A 18 1.32 22.75 -14.84
CA GLY A 18 0.52 21.54 -15.03
C GLY A 18 -0.14 21.44 -16.39
N SER A 19 -0.99 20.45 -16.54
CA SER A 19 -1.83 20.17 -17.70
C SER A 19 -3.29 20.03 -17.31
N MET A 20 -4.15 19.97 -18.33
CA MET A 20 -5.57 19.61 -18.16
C MET A 20 -5.81 18.23 -18.75
N ASP A 21 -6.60 17.42 -18.06
CA ASP A 21 -7.12 16.14 -18.54
C ASP A 21 -8.64 16.15 -18.33
N ASP A 22 -9.40 16.33 -19.41
CA ASP A 22 -10.80 16.77 -19.42
C ASP A 22 -10.95 18.07 -18.60
N ASP A 23 -11.76 18.06 -17.54
CA ASP A 23 -11.98 19.21 -16.65
C ASP A 23 -11.11 19.17 -15.38
N LEU A 24 -10.11 18.31 -15.32
CA LEU A 24 -9.22 18.15 -14.16
C LEU A 24 -7.87 18.82 -14.40
N PHE A 25 -7.35 19.46 -13.37
CA PHE A 25 -5.98 19.93 -13.30
C PHE A 25 -5.06 18.78 -12.91
N VAL A 26 -3.97 18.59 -13.65
CA VAL A 26 -3.06 17.46 -13.45
C VAL A 26 -1.62 17.97 -13.41
N PHE A 27 -0.92 17.58 -12.34
CA PHE A 27 0.49 17.86 -12.14
C PHE A 27 1.24 16.55 -11.88
N LYS A 28 2.26 16.26 -12.66
CA LYS A 28 3.02 15.02 -12.61
C LYS A 28 4.50 15.28 -12.41
N GLY A 29 5.21 14.36 -11.75
CA GLY A 29 6.66 14.44 -11.57
C GLY A 29 7.09 15.61 -10.69
N ILE A 30 6.32 15.95 -9.65
CA ILE A 30 6.69 16.98 -8.68
C ILE A 30 7.67 16.37 -7.69
N PRO A 31 8.90 16.90 -7.54
CA PRO A 31 9.83 16.41 -6.53
C PRO A 31 9.36 16.85 -5.14
N TYR A 32 9.26 15.91 -4.22
CA TYR A 32 8.92 16.20 -2.83
C TYR A 32 10.13 16.15 -1.90
N ALA A 33 11.26 15.62 -2.39
CA ALA A 33 12.55 15.59 -1.73
C ALA A 33 13.67 15.67 -2.75
N ALA A 34 14.89 16.01 -2.31
CA ALA A 34 16.09 15.97 -3.14
C ALA A 34 16.37 14.54 -3.59
N ALA A 35 16.96 14.37 -4.77
CA ALA A 35 17.33 13.08 -5.32
C ALA A 35 18.25 12.31 -4.35
N PRO A 36 17.89 11.08 -3.92
CA PRO A 36 18.65 10.29 -2.95
C PRO A 36 19.83 9.56 -3.59
N VAL A 37 20.68 10.30 -4.30
CA VAL A 37 21.80 9.79 -5.08
C VAL A 37 23.15 10.06 -4.40
N GLY A 38 24.17 9.26 -4.72
CA GLY A 38 25.53 9.45 -4.22
C GLY A 38 25.59 9.49 -2.69
N ALA A 39 26.03 10.60 -2.11
CA ALA A 39 26.14 10.76 -0.66
C ALA A 39 24.78 10.73 0.07
N LEU A 40 23.66 10.95 -0.63
CA LEU A 40 22.31 10.90 -0.07
C LEU A 40 21.67 9.51 -0.15
N ARG A 41 22.28 8.54 -0.84
CA ARG A 41 21.82 7.15 -0.80
C ARG A 41 21.85 6.65 0.64
N TRP A 42 20.77 5.99 1.09
CA TRP A 42 20.58 5.52 2.47
C TRP A 42 20.73 6.63 3.52
N ARG A 43 20.20 7.81 3.19
CA ARG A 43 19.94 8.88 4.15
C ARG A 43 18.46 9.24 4.17
N ALA A 44 18.04 9.87 5.26
CA ALA A 44 16.72 10.48 5.31
C ALA A 44 16.55 11.46 4.14
N PRO A 45 15.35 11.55 3.53
CA PRO A 45 15.09 12.50 2.46
C PRO A 45 15.45 13.92 2.87
N GLN A 46 16.12 14.64 1.99
CA GLN A 46 16.50 16.03 2.21
C GLN A 46 15.51 16.96 1.50
N PRO A 47 15.29 18.18 2.00
CA PRO A 47 14.45 19.16 1.33
C PRO A 47 14.89 19.40 -0.12
N VAL A 48 13.94 19.63 -1.00
CA VAL A 48 14.19 20.07 -2.36
C VAL A 48 14.78 21.49 -2.33
N THR A 49 15.79 21.76 -3.15
CA THR A 49 16.23 23.12 -3.39
C THR A 49 15.15 23.89 -4.15
N PRO A 50 14.62 25.00 -3.61
CA PRO A 50 13.63 25.80 -4.32
C PRO A 50 14.13 26.26 -5.69
N TRP A 51 13.24 26.25 -6.68
CA TRP A 51 13.56 26.66 -8.04
C TRP A 51 12.98 28.05 -8.36
N GLN A 52 13.67 28.79 -9.24
CA GLN A 52 13.25 30.14 -9.63
C GLN A 52 12.43 30.13 -10.94
N GLU A 53 12.71 29.18 -11.83
CA GLU A 53 12.00 29.05 -13.09
C GLU A 53 10.76 28.19 -12.95
N VAL A 54 9.80 28.36 -13.86
CA VAL A 54 8.59 27.51 -13.89
C VAL A 54 8.99 26.07 -14.21
N ARG A 55 8.77 25.17 -13.28
CA ARG A 55 9.05 23.75 -13.48
C ARG A 55 7.91 23.07 -14.24
N ASP A 56 8.27 22.31 -15.27
CA ASP A 56 7.30 21.49 -15.99
C ASP A 56 6.86 20.29 -15.14
N ALA A 57 5.56 20.19 -14.91
CA ALA A 57 4.90 19.12 -14.18
C ALA A 57 3.84 18.41 -15.06
N THR A 58 4.14 18.17 -16.33
CA THR A 58 3.22 17.53 -17.29
C THR A 58 3.52 16.05 -17.53
N ALA A 59 4.70 15.56 -17.11
CA ALA A 59 5.14 14.18 -17.28
C ALA A 59 5.48 13.52 -15.94
N PHE A 60 5.26 12.21 -15.82
CA PHE A 60 5.67 11.44 -14.65
C PHE A 60 7.18 11.49 -14.45
N GLY A 61 7.62 11.60 -13.20
CA GLY A 61 9.02 11.40 -12.83
C GLY A 61 9.43 9.93 -12.94
N ALA A 62 10.75 9.69 -12.94
CA ALA A 62 11.28 8.32 -12.96
C ALA A 62 10.79 7.50 -11.75
N ALA A 63 10.59 6.20 -11.97
CA ALA A 63 10.34 5.26 -10.90
C ALA A 63 11.66 4.80 -10.25
N CYS A 64 11.60 4.31 -9.01
CA CYS A 64 12.76 3.72 -8.37
C CYS A 64 13.26 2.49 -9.13
N TRP A 65 14.57 2.22 -9.04
CA TRP A 65 15.18 0.99 -9.59
C TRP A 65 14.40 -0.25 -9.15
N GLN A 66 14.06 -1.11 -10.11
CA GLN A 66 13.23 -2.30 -9.94
C GLN A 66 13.34 -3.23 -11.15
N ASN A 67 12.80 -4.45 -11.06
CA ASN A 67 12.64 -5.30 -12.23
C ASN A 67 11.46 -4.80 -13.08
N ARG A 68 11.78 -4.11 -14.18
CA ARG A 68 10.78 -3.51 -15.09
C ARG A 68 9.85 -4.54 -15.71
N THR A 69 10.38 -5.70 -16.10
CA THR A 69 9.58 -6.77 -16.69
C THR A 69 8.59 -7.36 -15.68
N LEU A 70 9.04 -7.59 -14.45
CA LEU A 70 8.17 -8.07 -13.37
C LEU A 70 7.07 -7.04 -13.06
N CYS A 71 7.40 -5.75 -13.01
CA CYS A 71 6.42 -4.70 -12.80
C CYS A 71 5.40 -4.65 -13.95
N ALA A 72 5.84 -4.77 -15.18
CA ALA A 72 4.94 -4.77 -16.34
C ALA A 72 3.94 -5.94 -16.33
N VAL A 73 4.35 -7.11 -15.86
CA VAL A 73 3.51 -8.33 -15.84
C VAL A 73 2.64 -8.40 -14.58
N ALA A 74 3.19 -8.09 -13.40
CA ALA A 74 2.55 -8.32 -12.11
C ALA A 74 2.24 -7.04 -11.33
N GLY A 75 2.87 -5.92 -11.64
CA GLY A 75 2.73 -4.64 -10.93
C GLY A 75 1.67 -3.70 -11.49
N GLY A 76 1.02 -4.05 -12.59
CA GLY A 76 -0.04 -3.23 -13.21
C GLY A 76 0.40 -2.36 -14.39
N GLY A 77 1.61 -2.54 -14.92
CA GLY A 77 2.08 -1.86 -16.12
C GLY A 77 3.57 -1.53 -16.12
N ASP A 78 4.02 -0.91 -17.21
CA ASP A 78 5.40 -0.43 -17.34
C ASP A 78 5.63 0.80 -16.45
N PRO A 79 6.57 0.76 -15.49
CA PRO A 79 6.86 1.88 -14.60
C PRO A 79 7.54 3.08 -15.31
N GLY A 80 7.94 2.94 -16.56
CA GLY A 80 8.66 3.95 -17.31
C GLY A 80 10.16 3.98 -17.00
N PRO A 81 10.82 5.15 -17.12
CA PRO A 81 12.23 5.30 -16.79
C PRO A 81 12.53 4.98 -15.33
N LEU A 82 13.66 4.30 -15.08
CA LEU A 82 14.11 3.92 -13.75
C LEU A 82 15.31 4.77 -13.31
N SER A 83 15.32 5.23 -12.07
CA SER A 83 16.39 6.03 -11.49
C SER A 83 16.40 5.92 -9.97
N GLU A 84 17.55 6.24 -9.33
CA GLU A 84 17.58 6.59 -7.91
C GLU A 84 16.93 7.96 -7.65
N ASP A 85 17.02 8.89 -8.62
CA ASP A 85 16.22 10.12 -8.60
C ASP A 85 14.77 9.80 -8.91
N CYS A 86 14.04 9.33 -7.89
CA CYS A 86 12.68 8.79 -8.01
C CYS A 86 11.69 9.42 -7.04
N LEU A 87 12.09 10.37 -6.19
CA LEU A 87 11.25 10.93 -5.13
C LEU A 87 10.28 11.98 -5.67
N TYR A 88 9.34 11.50 -6.48
CA TYR A 88 8.33 12.30 -7.16
C TYR A 88 6.92 11.90 -6.73
N LEU A 89 6.01 12.88 -6.77
CA LEU A 89 4.58 12.65 -6.60
C LEU A 89 3.79 13.29 -7.76
N ASN A 90 2.52 12.90 -7.88
CA ASN A 90 1.60 13.40 -8.89
C ASN A 90 0.32 13.86 -8.20
N VAL A 91 -0.35 14.88 -8.75
CA VAL A 91 -1.57 15.45 -8.18
C VAL A 91 -2.63 15.60 -9.27
N TRP A 92 -3.85 15.15 -8.97
CA TRP A 92 -5.07 15.42 -9.76
C TRP A 92 -6.04 16.18 -8.86
N THR A 93 -6.60 17.27 -9.38
CA THR A 93 -7.61 18.07 -8.68
C THR A 93 -8.68 18.60 -9.62
N PRO A 94 -9.95 18.63 -9.23
CA PRO A 94 -11.00 19.21 -10.05
C PRO A 94 -11.01 20.74 -9.98
N ASP A 95 -10.46 21.33 -8.90
CA ASP A 95 -10.47 22.77 -8.70
C ASP A 95 -9.29 23.17 -7.80
N VAL A 96 -8.54 24.17 -8.19
CA VAL A 96 -7.42 24.73 -7.40
C VAL A 96 -7.86 25.85 -6.46
N GLU A 97 -9.05 26.40 -6.65
CA GLU A 97 -9.66 27.45 -5.81
C GLU A 97 -11.12 27.10 -5.48
N PRO A 98 -11.37 25.93 -4.86
CA PRO A 98 -12.73 25.49 -4.56
C PRO A 98 -13.36 26.37 -3.49
N ALA A 99 -14.69 26.50 -3.50
CA ALA A 99 -15.44 27.26 -2.48
C ALA A 99 -15.25 26.69 -1.04
N ARG A 100 -14.92 25.41 -0.92
CA ARG A 100 -14.50 24.72 0.32
C ARG A 100 -13.35 23.79 -0.01
N PRO A 101 -12.33 23.70 0.85
CA PRO A 101 -11.21 22.76 0.66
C PRO A 101 -11.69 21.31 0.43
N LEU A 102 -11.06 20.62 -0.50
CA LEU A 102 -11.43 19.28 -0.95
C LEU A 102 -10.73 18.20 -0.11
N PRO A 103 -11.36 17.05 0.15
CA PRO A 103 -10.68 15.92 0.79
C PRO A 103 -9.48 15.48 -0.04
N VAL A 104 -8.39 15.13 0.64
CA VAL A 104 -7.14 14.70 0.01
C VAL A 104 -7.00 13.19 0.17
N MET A 105 -6.66 12.49 -0.91
CA MET A 105 -6.43 11.04 -0.93
C MET A 105 -5.00 10.77 -1.41
N VAL A 106 -4.14 10.23 -0.55
CA VAL A 106 -2.73 9.94 -0.86
C VAL A 106 -2.55 8.44 -1.03
N TRP A 107 -2.20 8.03 -2.25
CA TRP A 107 -1.99 6.63 -2.63
C TRP A 107 -0.54 6.19 -2.48
N LEU A 108 -0.34 5.07 -1.77
CA LEU A 108 0.92 4.32 -1.72
C LEU A 108 0.75 3.01 -2.48
N HIS A 109 1.51 2.84 -3.57
CA HIS A 109 1.41 1.66 -4.40
C HIS A 109 1.92 0.39 -3.71
N GLY A 110 1.43 -0.77 -4.16
CA GLY A 110 1.92 -2.10 -3.78
C GLY A 110 3.17 -2.54 -4.55
N GLY A 111 3.36 -3.86 -4.62
CA GLY A 111 4.47 -4.49 -5.34
C GLY A 111 5.57 -5.06 -4.45
N GLY A 112 5.23 -5.52 -3.23
CA GLY A 112 6.13 -6.22 -2.31
C GLY A 112 7.34 -5.40 -1.85
N PHE A 113 7.30 -4.09 -1.95
CA PHE A 113 8.42 -3.17 -1.73
C PHE A 113 9.56 -3.29 -2.75
N VAL A 114 9.36 -4.02 -3.82
CA VAL A 114 10.40 -4.33 -4.83
C VAL A 114 10.06 -3.84 -6.23
N MET A 115 8.82 -3.46 -6.47
CA MET A 115 8.33 -2.92 -7.74
C MET A 115 7.18 -1.94 -7.53
N GLY A 116 6.83 -1.20 -8.56
CA GLY A 116 5.70 -0.27 -8.60
C GLY A 116 6.11 1.17 -8.88
N SER A 117 5.13 1.98 -9.17
CA SER A 117 5.26 3.43 -9.40
C SER A 117 3.90 4.10 -9.25
N GLY A 118 3.88 5.31 -8.68
CA GLY A 118 2.66 6.14 -8.61
C GLY A 118 2.16 6.61 -9.98
N GLY A 119 2.92 6.40 -11.04
CA GLY A 119 2.54 6.72 -12.43
C GLY A 119 1.87 5.57 -13.19
N LEU A 120 1.70 4.40 -12.60
CA LEU A 120 1.09 3.25 -13.28
C LEU A 120 -0.39 3.49 -13.62
N PRO A 121 -0.89 3.00 -14.77
CA PRO A 121 -2.27 3.21 -15.21
C PRO A 121 -3.35 2.86 -14.19
N PRO A 122 -3.25 1.75 -13.42
CA PRO A 122 -4.25 1.41 -12.40
C PRO A 122 -4.39 2.46 -11.29
N TYR A 123 -3.36 3.29 -11.09
CA TYR A 123 -3.28 4.25 -9.98
C TYR A 123 -3.63 5.68 -10.40
N SER A 124 -4.19 5.86 -11.61
CA SER A 124 -4.64 7.18 -12.06
C SER A 124 -5.59 7.81 -11.05
N GLY A 125 -5.26 9.02 -10.57
CA GLY A 125 -6.11 9.77 -9.65
C GLY A 125 -7.34 10.38 -10.30
N LYS A 126 -7.42 10.38 -11.64
CA LYS A 126 -8.47 11.04 -12.42
C LYS A 126 -9.90 10.70 -11.97
N PRO A 127 -10.30 9.40 -11.81
CA PRO A 127 -11.69 9.10 -11.50
C PRO A 127 -12.11 9.49 -10.07
N LEU A 128 -11.18 9.46 -9.10
CA LEU A 128 -11.45 9.92 -7.73
C LEU A 128 -11.44 11.45 -7.66
N ALA A 129 -10.56 12.12 -8.40
CA ALA A 129 -10.56 13.57 -8.51
C ALA A 129 -11.86 14.09 -9.13
N ALA A 130 -12.39 13.42 -10.14
CA ALA A 130 -13.68 13.75 -10.74
C ALA A 130 -14.86 13.65 -9.75
N ARG A 131 -14.70 12.97 -8.62
CA ARG A 131 -15.67 12.91 -7.52
C ARG A 131 -15.56 14.07 -6.53
N GLY A 132 -14.54 14.90 -6.66
CA GLY A 132 -14.31 16.05 -5.79
C GLY A 132 -13.21 15.83 -4.74
N ALA A 133 -12.24 14.96 -5.00
CA ALA A 133 -11.05 14.82 -4.17
C ALA A 133 -9.83 15.46 -4.82
N VAL A 134 -8.83 15.85 -4.02
CA VAL A 134 -7.45 16.02 -4.49
C VAL A 134 -6.74 14.68 -4.30
N VAL A 135 -6.27 14.08 -5.39
CA VAL A 135 -5.62 12.76 -5.35
C VAL A 135 -4.14 12.91 -5.58
N VAL A 136 -3.35 12.30 -4.71
CA VAL A 136 -1.88 12.30 -4.77
C VAL A 136 -1.40 10.86 -4.90
N THR A 137 -0.51 10.58 -5.86
CA THR A 137 0.20 9.29 -5.94
C THR A 137 1.69 9.50 -5.73
N VAL A 138 2.35 8.59 -5.03
CA VAL A 138 3.71 8.79 -4.53
C VAL A 138 4.63 7.68 -5.02
N ASN A 139 5.79 8.05 -5.58
CA ASN A 139 6.94 7.16 -5.73
C ASN A 139 7.78 7.22 -4.45
N TYR A 140 8.39 6.09 -4.08
CA TYR A 140 9.29 5.97 -2.94
C TYR A 140 10.39 4.95 -3.25
N ARG A 141 11.50 4.99 -2.51
CA ARG A 141 12.60 4.04 -2.70
C ARG A 141 12.15 2.61 -2.45
N LEU A 142 12.63 1.70 -3.30
CA LEU A 142 12.27 0.28 -3.30
C LEU A 142 13.48 -0.60 -2.97
N GLY A 143 13.21 -1.84 -2.60
CA GLY A 143 14.23 -2.84 -2.40
C GLY A 143 15.23 -2.44 -1.32
N HIS A 144 16.48 -2.79 -1.54
CA HIS A 144 17.58 -2.40 -0.65
C HIS A 144 17.89 -0.90 -0.69
N LEU A 145 17.41 -0.14 -1.68
CA LEU A 145 17.50 1.32 -1.66
C LEU A 145 16.52 1.93 -0.65
N GLY A 146 15.39 1.24 -0.39
CA GLY A 146 14.34 1.69 0.53
C GLY A 146 14.43 1.12 1.95
N PHE A 147 14.98 -0.10 2.10
CA PHE A 147 15.10 -0.80 3.38
C PHE A 147 16.48 -1.45 3.49
N PHE A 148 17.39 -0.83 4.23
CA PHE A 148 18.75 -1.32 4.36
C PHE A 148 19.35 -0.93 5.70
N ALA A 149 19.94 -1.88 6.40
CA ALA A 149 20.68 -1.67 7.63
C ALA A 149 22.08 -2.23 7.48
N HIS A 150 23.10 -1.45 7.80
CA HIS A 150 24.50 -1.87 7.80
C HIS A 150 25.26 -1.11 8.89
N PRO A 151 26.19 -1.74 9.65
CA PRO A 151 26.91 -1.07 10.73
C PRO A 151 27.63 0.20 10.30
N ALA A 152 28.19 0.22 9.09
CA ALA A 152 28.88 1.40 8.55
C ALA A 152 27.95 2.59 8.29
N LEU A 153 26.66 2.34 7.95
CA LEU A 153 25.67 3.40 7.79
C LEU A 153 25.18 3.87 9.16
N ASP A 154 24.99 2.96 10.09
CA ASP A 154 24.55 3.27 11.46
C ASP A 154 25.58 4.15 12.18
N ALA A 155 26.88 3.94 11.93
CA ALA A 155 27.97 4.75 12.51
C ALA A 155 27.94 6.24 12.11
N GLU A 156 27.16 6.61 11.10
CA GLU A 156 26.96 8.01 10.71
C GLU A 156 25.96 8.76 11.61
N TYR A 157 25.17 8.04 12.42
CA TYR A 157 24.18 8.60 13.35
C TYR A 157 24.78 8.71 14.76
N ARG A 158 25.09 9.96 15.19
CA ARG A 158 25.79 10.22 16.46
C ARG A 158 24.91 10.14 17.70
N ASP A 159 23.59 10.38 17.55
CA ASP A 159 22.67 10.61 18.68
C ASP A 159 21.59 9.52 18.82
N GLY A 160 21.88 8.31 18.34
CA GLY A 160 20.95 7.17 18.48
C GLY A 160 19.70 7.22 17.59
N GLY A 161 19.50 8.27 16.78
CA GLY A 161 18.39 8.38 15.84
C GLY A 161 18.61 7.61 14.55
N VAL A 162 19.12 6.39 14.64
CA VAL A 162 19.40 5.53 13.47
C VAL A 162 18.14 5.26 12.70
N VAL A 163 18.19 5.38 11.38
CA VAL A 163 17.12 5.07 10.45
C VAL A 163 17.58 4.05 9.40
N ASN A 164 16.73 3.09 9.13
CA ASN A 164 16.97 2.04 8.14
C ASN A 164 15.75 1.86 7.21
N ASN A 165 14.64 2.53 7.50
CA ASN A 165 13.38 2.52 6.76
C ASN A 165 13.29 3.73 5.83
N PHE A 166 14.17 3.81 4.83
CA PHE A 166 14.24 4.97 3.93
C PHE A 166 12.98 5.14 3.09
N ALA A 167 12.34 4.04 2.68
CA ALA A 167 11.07 4.08 1.97
C ALA A 167 9.93 4.70 2.82
N LEU A 168 9.87 4.36 4.11
CA LEU A 168 8.87 4.98 5.02
C LEU A 168 9.18 6.46 5.26
N LEU A 169 10.46 6.83 5.33
CA LEU A 169 10.87 8.24 5.41
C LEU A 169 10.52 9.03 4.15
N ASP A 170 10.64 8.42 2.96
CA ASP A 170 10.21 9.03 1.70
C ASP A 170 8.71 9.31 1.72
N GLN A 171 7.92 8.35 2.20
CA GLN A 171 6.47 8.49 2.35
C GLN A 171 6.09 9.56 3.38
N ILE A 172 6.83 9.67 4.48
CA ILE A 172 6.69 10.74 5.47
C ILE A 172 7.03 12.10 4.83
N ALA A 173 8.11 12.19 4.06
CA ALA A 173 8.48 13.42 3.35
C ALA A 173 7.42 13.84 2.33
N ALA A 174 6.82 12.88 1.61
CA ALA A 174 5.70 13.14 0.70
C ALA A 174 4.47 13.65 1.46
N LEU A 175 4.13 13.08 2.61
CA LEU A 175 3.04 13.57 3.47
C LEU A 175 3.33 14.96 4.03
N GLN A 176 4.56 15.25 4.42
CA GLN A 176 4.97 16.59 4.83
C GLN A 176 4.87 17.59 3.67
N TRP A 177 5.20 17.17 2.45
CA TRP A 177 4.98 17.97 1.25
C TRP A 177 3.47 18.26 1.05
N VAL A 178 2.61 17.25 1.22
CA VAL A 178 1.15 17.40 1.17
C VAL A 178 0.70 18.45 2.20
N GLN A 179 1.13 18.34 3.45
CA GLN A 179 0.78 19.29 4.50
C GLN A 179 1.16 20.75 4.15
N ARG A 180 2.30 20.96 3.47
CA ARG A 180 2.76 22.31 3.08
C ARG A 180 2.05 22.85 1.83
N ASN A 181 1.79 22.00 0.83
CA ASN A 181 1.49 22.44 -0.52
C ASN A 181 0.07 22.17 -0.99
N ILE A 182 -0.62 21.17 -0.39
CA ILE A 182 -1.90 20.72 -0.95
C ILE A 182 -3.01 21.80 -0.94
N PRO A 183 -2.99 22.81 -0.06
CA PRO A 183 -3.94 23.94 -0.15
C PRO A 183 -3.85 24.71 -1.46
N ALA A 184 -2.64 24.81 -2.08
CA ALA A 184 -2.51 25.45 -3.39
C ALA A 184 -3.20 24.64 -4.52
N PHE A 185 -3.46 23.36 -4.31
CA PHE A 185 -4.19 22.48 -5.22
C PHE A 185 -5.69 22.36 -4.84
N GLY A 186 -6.18 23.21 -3.93
CA GLY A 186 -7.56 23.20 -3.48
C GLY A 186 -7.86 22.14 -2.41
N GLY A 187 -6.85 21.41 -1.92
CA GLY A 187 -7.00 20.35 -0.93
C GLY A 187 -7.00 20.83 0.51
N ASP A 188 -7.72 20.10 1.36
CA ASP A 188 -7.76 20.29 2.81
C ASP A 188 -6.64 19.48 3.48
N ARG A 189 -5.60 20.17 3.98
CA ARG A 189 -4.50 19.53 4.70
C ARG A 189 -4.94 18.86 6.02
N ASP A 190 -6.07 19.29 6.58
CA ASP A 190 -6.62 18.71 7.80
C ASP A 190 -7.60 17.55 7.52
N ASN A 191 -7.78 17.19 6.24
CA ASN A 191 -8.63 16.09 5.79
C ASN A 191 -7.91 15.17 4.80
N VAL A 192 -6.78 14.60 5.22
CA VAL A 192 -5.93 13.71 4.42
C VAL A 192 -6.24 12.25 4.75
N THR A 193 -6.59 11.46 3.73
CA THR A 193 -6.74 10.00 3.81
C THR A 193 -5.54 9.34 3.14
N LEU A 194 -4.77 8.58 3.91
CA LEU A 194 -3.67 7.77 3.41
C LEU A 194 -4.19 6.37 3.05
N PHE A 195 -3.97 5.92 1.81
CA PHE A 195 -4.45 4.62 1.39
C PHE A 195 -3.45 3.89 0.49
N GLY A 196 -3.52 2.57 0.48
CA GLY A 196 -2.62 1.74 -0.30
C GLY A 196 -3.04 0.29 -0.29
N GLU A 197 -2.43 -0.49 -1.18
CA GLU A 197 -2.69 -1.92 -1.32
C GLU A 197 -1.41 -2.73 -1.10
N SER A 198 -1.54 -3.99 -0.60
CA SER A 198 -0.41 -4.91 -0.42
C SER A 198 0.71 -4.29 0.43
N SER A 199 1.94 -4.19 -0.11
CA SER A 199 3.04 -3.49 0.56
C SER A 199 2.77 -2.00 0.78
N GLY A 200 1.98 -1.34 -0.09
CA GLY A 200 1.47 0.01 0.15
C GLY A 200 0.57 0.08 1.37
N ALA A 201 -0.32 -0.91 1.57
CA ALA A 201 -1.13 -1.01 2.78
C ALA A 201 -0.29 -1.31 4.02
N ARG A 202 0.78 -2.12 3.87
CA ARG A 202 1.79 -2.31 4.94
C ARG A 202 2.47 -1.00 5.32
N SER A 203 2.82 -0.17 4.32
CA SER A 203 3.32 1.18 4.57
C SER A 203 2.31 2.03 5.34
N VAL A 204 1.04 2.07 4.90
CA VAL A 204 -0.04 2.78 5.61
C VAL A 204 -0.08 2.38 7.09
N LEU A 205 -0.09 1.07 7.37
CA LEU A 205 -0.13 0.56 8.75
C LEU A 205 1.15 0.86 9.54
N SER A 206 2.33 0.79 8.90
CA SER A 206 3.60 1.16 9.52
C SER A 206 3.63 2.65 9.89
N LEU A 207 3.10 3.52 9.02
CA LEU A 207 2.97 4.95 9.28
C LEU A 207 1.94 5.26 10.38
N CYS A 208 0.86 4.47 10.51
CA CYS A 208 -0.02 4.53 11.68
C CYS A 208 0.68 4.20 13.00
N CYS A 209 1.85 3.56 12.96
CA CYS A 209 2.65 3.20 14.13
C CYS A 209 3.91 4.05 14.30
N SER A 210 4.24 4.91 13.34
CA SER A 210 5.44 5.74 13.35
C SER A 210 5.21 7.06 14.07
N PRO A 211 5.97 7.38 15.11
CA PRO A 211 5.84 8.68 15.78
C PRO A 211 6.16 9.86 14.84
N LEU A 212 6.94 9.62 13.77
CA LEU A 212 7.33 10.65 12.81
C LEU A 212 6.21 11.00 11.81
N ALA A 213 5.16 10.19 11.74
CA ALA A 213 4.02 10.39 10.84
C ALA A 213 2.76 10.91 11.55
N GLU A 214 2.84 11.14 12.87
CA GLU A 214 1.70 11.62 13.65
C GLU A 214 1.23 12.99 13.15
N GLY A 215 -0.08 13.13 12.94
CA GLY A 215 -0.69 14.38 12.48
C GLY A 215 -0.53 14.68 10.98
N LEU A 216 0.19 13.84 10.19
CA LEU A 216 0.36 14.07 8.75
C LEU A 216 -0.83 13.57 7.92
N PHE A 217 -1.66 12.69 8.47
CA PHE A 217 -2.90 12.20 7.86
C PHE A 217 -3.95 11.91 8.94
N HIS A 218 -5.23 11.90 8.55
CA HIS A 218 -6.38 11.96 9.44
C HIS A 218 -7.27 10.74 9.34
N LYS A 219 -7.12 9.95 8.27
CA LYS A 219 -7.82 8.69 8.00
C LYS A 219 -6.91 7.73 7.26
N ALA A 220 -7.15 6.44 7.38
CA ALA A 220 -6.38 5.43 6.67
C ALA A 220 -7.26 4.36 6.03
N ILE A 221 -6.83 3.85 4.86
CA ILE A 221 -7.43 2.66 4.23
C ILE A 221 -6.30 1.68 3.90
N ALA A 222 -6.37 0.46 4.47
CA ALA A 222 -5.40 -0.59 4.24
C ALA A 222 -6.04 -1.74 3.43
N GLN A 223 -5.68 -1.84 2.15
CA GLN A 223 -6.20 -2.84 1.23
C GLN A 223 -5.25 -4.03 1.15
N SER A 224 -5.73 -5.21 1.51
CA SER A 224 -4.97 -6.46 1.42
C SER A 224 -3.59 -6.41 2.10
N ALA A 225 -3.53 -5.74 3.27
CA ALA A 225 -2.32 -5.73 4.09
C ALA A 225 -2.05 -7.11 4.67
N TYR A 226 -0.81 -7.57 4.53
CA TYR A 226 -0.43 -8.91 5.01
C TYR A 226 0.17 -8.89 6.42
N SER A 227 0.10 -10.05 7.10
CA SER A 227 0.49 -10.25 8.49
C SER A 227 1.95 -10.66 8.68
N LEU A 228 2.75 -10.76 7.63
CA LEU A 228 4.15 -11.11 7.75
C LEU A 228 4.88 -10.14 8.69
N PRO A 229 5.72 -10.62 9.60
CA PRO A 229 6.39 -9.77 10.58
C PRO A 229 7.35 -8.78 9.92
N ASP A 230 7.51 -7.61 10.54
CA ASP A 230 8.60 -6.70 10.24
C ASP A 230 9.93 -7.36 10.59
N LYS A 231 10.98 -7.01 9.85
CA LYS A 231 12.31 -7.56 10.08
C LYS A 231 12.92 -6.95 11.35
N PRO A 232 13.32 -7.75 12.35
CA PRO A 232 14.05 -7.21 13.48
C PRO A 232 15.35 -6.54 13.02
N ARG A 233 15.70 -5.37 13.58
CA ARG A 233 16.88 -4.61 13.17
C ARG A 233 18.17 -5.43 13.19
N LYS A 234 18.37 -6.32 14.20
CA LYS A 234 19.51 -7.23 14.25
C LYS A 234 19.61 -8.12 13.00
N ALA A 235 18.49 -8.68 12.55
CA ALA A 235 18.46 -9.53 11.34
C ALA A 235 18.69 -8.68 10.07
N ALA A 236 18.21 -7.43 10.05
CA ALA A 236 18.45 -6.52 8.95
C ALA A 236 19.95 -6.13 8.82
N LEU A 237 20.64 -5.89 9.93
CA LEU A 237 22.09 -5.65 9.95
C LEU A 237 22.86 -6.86 9.40
N GLN A 238 22.55 -8.07 9.87
CA GLN A 238 23.16 -9.30 9.36
C GLN A 238 22.93 -9.48 7.86
N GLN A 239 21.74 -9.17 7.36
CA GLN A 239 21.46 -9.21 5.93
C GLN A 239 22.25 -8.16 5.15
N GLY A 240 22.37 -6.94 5.68
CA GLY A 240 23.16 -5.88 5.05
C GLY A 240 24.64 -6.25 4.92
N GLU A 241 25.21 -6.88 5.95
CA GLU A 241 26.59 -7.41 5.91
C GLU A 241 26.73 -8.53 4.86
N GLN A 242 25.73 -9.41 4.72
CA GLN A 242 25.71 -10.45 3.68
C GLN A 242 25.61 -9.84 2.27
N VAL A 243 24.79 -8.81 2.09
CA VAL A 243 24.69 -8.07 0.82
C VAL A 243 26.04 -7.40 0.48
N ALA A 244 26.67 -6.75 1.45
CA ALA A 244 27.99 -6.15 1.25
C ALA A 244 29.07 -7.21 0.88
N ALA A 245 29.07 -8.35 1.57
CA ALA A 245 29.98 -9.45 1.29
C ALA A 245 29.77 -10.05 -0.12
N HIS A 246 28.50 -10.13 -0.59
CA HIS A 246 28.17 -10.56 -1.96
C HIS A 246 28.85 -9.68 -3.02
N PHE A 247 28.98 -8.37 -2.76
CA PHE A 247 29.71 -7.43 -3.61
C PHE A 247 31.23 -7.39 -3.33
N GLY A 248 31.77 -8.35 -2.58
CA GLY A 248 33.20 -8.41 -2.25
C GLY A 248 33.64 -7.37 -1.21
N LEU A 249 32.73 -6.83 -0.41
CA LEU A 249 32.96 -5.78 0.57
C LEU A 249 32.62 -6.23 2.01
N PRO A 250 33.23 -7.30 2.56
CA PRO A 250 32.84 -7.86 3.86
C PRO A 250 33.02 -6.89 5.04
N ASN A 251 33.85 -5.85 4.90
CA ASN A 251 34.08 -4.80 5.89
C ASN A 251 33.82 -3.42 5.27
N ALA A 252 32.72 -3.28 4.55
CA ALA A 252 32.38 -2.09 3.80
C ALA A 252 32.34 -0.84 4.66
N THR A 253 32.90 0.24 4.17
CA THR A 253 32.59 1.59 4.64
C THR A 253 31.30 2.10 3.99
N ALA A 254 30.63 3.10 4.59
CA ALA A 254 29.48 3.74 3.99
C ALA A 254 29.75 4.30 2.59
N GLN A 255 30.95 4.84 2.37
CA GLN A 255 31.38 5.36 1.06
C GLN A 255 31.48 4.24 0.01
N GLN A 256 32.08 3.09 0.36
CA GLN A 256 32.16 1.94 -0.55
C GLN A 256 30.78 1.38 -0.91
N LEU A 257 29.86 1.27 0.06
CA LEU A 257 28.49 0.86 -0.20
C LEU A 257 27.78 1.81 -1.15
N ARG A 258 27.92 3.13 -0.96
CA ARG A 258 27.33 4.15 -1.84
C ARG A 258 27.95 4.22 -3.23
N ALA A 259 29.16 3.71 -3.40
CA ALA A 259 29.83 3.62 -4.70
C ALA A 259 29.33 2.45 -5.57
N LEU A 260 28.60 1.49 -5.00
CA LEU A 260 27.98 0.41 -5.77
C LEU A 260 26.93 0.97 -6.75
N PRO A 261 26.87 0.47 -8.00
CA PRO A 261 25.81 0.85 -8.92
C PRO A 261 24.43 0.53 -8.35
N ALA A 262 23.46 1.41 -8.55
CA ALA A 262 22.11 1.20 -7.99
C ALA A 262 21.40 0.00 -8.59
N ASP A 263 21.61 -0.27 -9.87
CA ASP A 263 21.08 -1.41 -10.61
C ASP A 263 21.69 -2.75 -10.17
N ALA A 264 22.88 -2.74 -9.53
CA ALA A 264 23.49 -3.96 -9.00
C ALA A 264 22.66 -4.63 -7.89
N PHE A 265 21.75 -3.88 -7.24
CA PHE A 265 20.82 -4.44 -6.25
C PHE A 265 19.62 -5.17 -6.91
N TRP A 266 19.55 -5.23 -8.25
CA TRP A 266 18.49 -5.88 -9.02
C TRP A 266 19.05 -6.71 -10.19
N PRO A 267 18.75 -8.02 -10.26
CA PRO A 267 18.14 -8.85 -9.23
C PRO A 267 19.21 -9.43 -8.30
N LEU A 268 19.09 -9.23 -7.00
CA LEU A 268 19.82 -10.06 -6.05
C LEU A 268 19.16 -11.44 -6.00
N GLU A 269 19.94 -12.52 -6.19
CA GLU A 269 19.43 -13.88 -6.08
C GLU A 269 19.05 -14.22 -4.62
N SER A 270 18.06 -15.12 -4.47
CA SER A 270 17.72 -15.71 -3.17
C SER A 270 18.96 -16.38 -2.54
N PRO A 271 19.24 -16.23 -1.23
CA PRO A 271 18.35 -15.67 -0.20
C PRO A 271 18.50 -14.15 0.04
N LEU A 272 19.45 -13.46 -0.61
CA LEU A 272 19.74 -12.04 -0.38
C LEU A 272 18.60 -11.14 -0.84
N TRP A 273 17.83 -11.60 -1.83
CA TRP A 273 16.65 -10.92 -2.33
C TRP A 273 15.44 -11.01 -1.41
N HIS A 274 15.43 -11.98 -0.47
CA HIS A 274 14.30 -12.12 0.45
C HIS A 274 14.28 -10.97 1.46
N GLY A 275 13.48 -10.00 1.12
CA GLY A 275 12.88 -9.11 2.05
C GLY A 275 13.50 -7.77 2.32
N PRO A 276 13.53 -6.85 1.34
CA PRO A 276 13.32 -5.48 1.71
C PRO A 276 11.89 -5.33 2.23
N VAL A 277 11.76 -5.26 3.54
CA VAL A 277 10.51 -5.08 4.27
C VAL A 277 10.77 -4.08 5.39
N PRO A 278 9.75 -3.45 5.98
CA PRO A 278 9.93 -2.56 7.11
C PRO A 278 10.79 -3.21 8.22
N ILE A 279 11.69 -2.42 8.78
CA ILE A 279 12.66 -2.83 9.80
C ILE A 279 12.18 -2.29 11.15
N ALA A 280 11.86 -3.17 12.09
CA ALA A 280 11.47 -2.77 13.43
C ALA A 280 12.69 -2.57 14.34
N GLY A 281 12.65 -1.52 15.17
CA GLY A 281 13.70 -1.18 16.13
C GLY A 281 14.59 -0.02 15.70
N ASP A 282 14.11 0.83 14.77
CA ASP A 282 14.73 2.12 14.43
C ASP A 282 13.84 3.29 14.85
N ALA A 283 14.27 4.53 14.60
CA ALA A 283 13.51 5.73 14.95
C ALA A 283 12.20 5.87 14.16
N VAL A 284 12.09 5.27 12.99
CA VAL A 284 10.90 5.35 12.12
C VAL A 284 9.84 4.34 12.57
N LEU A 285 10.26 3.12 12.90
CA LEU A 285 9.40 2.03 13.37
C LEU A 285 9.97 1.41 14.65
N PRO A 286 9.78 2.06 15.82
CA PRO A 286 10.41 1.62 17.08
C PRO A 286 10.00 0.22 17.53
N GLN A 287 8.80 -0.20 17.17
CA GLN A 287 8.25 -1.53 17.46
C GLN A 287 7.68 -2.15 16.18
N PRO A 288 7.62 -3.47 16.09
CA PRO A 288 6.89 -4.11 15.00
C PRO A 288 5.46 -3.59 14.89
N MET A 289 5.01 -3.31 13.66
CA MET A 289 3.68 -2.78 13.39
C MET A 289 2.57 -3.60 14.05
N LEU A 290 2.64 -4.93 13.92
CA LEU A 290 1.64 -5.81 14.50
C LEU A 290 1.60 -5.72 16.03
N ASN A 291 2.76 -5.60 16.70
CA ASN A 291 2.85 -5.43 18.15
C ASN A 291 2.17 -4.13 18.58
N THR A 292 2.41 -3.04 17.86
CA THR A 292 1.82 -1.74 18.14
C THR A 292 0.28 -1.78 18.05
N PHE A 293 -0.28 -2.40 17.00
CA PHE A 293 -1.73 -2.60 16.87
C PHE A 293 -2.29 -3.56 17.93
N MET A 294 -1.61 -4.67 18.23
CA MET A 294 -2.08 -5.61 19.25
C MET A 294 -2.04 -5.00 20.65
N ALA A 295 -1.16 -4.02 20.90
CA ALA A 295 -1.08 -3.26 22.13
C ALA A 295 -1.98 -2.01 22.13
N ALA A 296 -2.72 -1.75 21.04
CA ALA A 296 -3.57 -0.58 20.84
C ALA A 296 -2.81 0.74 21.06
N ARG A 297 -1.64 0.89 20.43
CA ARG A 297 -0.76 2.07 20.51
C ARG A 297 -0.57 2.78 19.17
N GLN A 298 -1.35 2.42 18.15
CA GLN A 298 -1.37 3.09 16.86
C GLN A 298 -2.01 4.49 16.97
N HIS A 299 -1.81 5.32 15.94
CA HIS A 299 -2.46 6.62 15.83
C HIS A 299 -3.98 6.50 15.95
N ARG A 300 -4.60 7.47 16.60
CA ARG A 300 -6.04 7.51 16.86
C ARG A 300 -6.78 8.18 15.70
N ILE A 301 -6.92 7.47 14.60
CA ILE A 301 -7.61 7.91 13.39
C ILE A 301 -8.58 6.84 12.89
N PRO A 302 -9.66 7.19 12.16
CA PRO A 302 -10.54 6.22 11.50
C PRO A 302 -9.77 5.34 10.51
N LEU A 303 -10.11 4.03 10.49
CA LEU A 303 -9.43 3.04 9.65
C LEU A 303 -10.43 2.13 8.91
N MET A 304 -10.29 2.04 7.59
CA MET A 304 -10.94 1.00 6.79
C MET A 304 -9.90 -0.05 6.40
N ALA A 305 -10.23 -1.34 6.50
CA ALA A 305 -9.32 -2.40 6.08
C ALA A 305 -10.09 -3.62 5.56
N GLY A 306 -9.51 -4.33 4.60
CA GLY A 306 -10.09 -5.54 4.05
C GLY A 306 -9.10 -6.41 3.29
N SER A 307 -9.61 -7.49 2.71
CA SER A 307 -8.85 -8.45 1.90
C SER A 307 -9.73 -9.07 0.82
N ASN A 308 -9.09 -9.71 -0.16
CA ASN A 308 -9.72 -10.37 -1.29
C ASN A 308 -10.01 -11.86 -1.00
N SER A 309 -10.91 -12.44 -1.77
CA SER A 309 -11.35 -13.84 -1.57
C SER A 309 -10.30 -14.87 -2.00
N ASP A 310 -9.38 -14.53 -2.90
CA ASP A 310 -8.25 -15.37 -3.30
C ASP A 310 -6.89 -14.66 -3.16
N GLU A 311 -6.60 -14.11 -1.99
CA GLU A 311 -5.27 -13.56 -1.68
C GLU A 311 -4.13 -14.58 -1.85
N ALA A 312 -4.47 -15.88 -1.80
CA ALA A 312 -3.50 -16.94 -2.00
C ALA A 312 -2.94 -17.01 -3.43
N SER A 313 -3.53 -16.29 -4.37
CA SER A 313 -2.97 -16.14 -5.73
C SER A 313 -1.55 -15.56 -5.72
N VAL A 314 -1.19 -14.76 -4.72
CA VAL A 314 0.16 -14.20 -4.56
C VAL A 314 1.23 -15.28 -4.27
N LEU A 315 0.86 -16.47 -3.75
CA LEU A 315 1.78 -17.56 -3.46
C LEU A 315 2.48 -18.06 -4.73
N GLU A 316 1.80 -17.97 -5.88
CA GLU A 316 2.33 -18.40 -7.18
C GLU A 316 3.56 -17.55 -7.58
N TYR A 317 3.57 -16.25 -7.26
CA TYR A 317 4.74 -15.38 -7.49
C TYR A 317 5.93 -15.71 -6.60
N PHE A 318 5.69 -16.36 -5.45
CA PHE A 318 6.74 -16.79 -4.52
C PHE A 318 7.09 -18.28 -4.69
N ASN A 319 6.57 -18.97 -5.72
CA ASN A 319 6.75 -20.40 -5.95
C ASN A 319 6.39 -21.26 -4.72
N VAL A 320 5.39 -20.87 -3.95
CA VAL A 320 4.91 -21.60 -2.78
C VAL A 320 3.82 -22.60 -3.20
N ASP A 321 4.13 -23.88 -3.14
CA ASP A 321 3.14 -24.94 -3.32
C ASP A 321 2.34 -25.16 -2.04
N SER A 322 1.08 -24.73 -2.06
CA SER A 322 0.18 -24.84 -0.91
C SER A 322 -0.16 -26.29 -0.54
N ALA A 323 -0.16 -27.23 -1.52
CA ALA A 323 -0.37 -28.65 -1.25
C ALA A 323 0.83 -29.25 -0.51
N GLU A 324 2.06 -28.88 -0.91
CA GLU A 324 3.27 -29.29 -0.22
C GLU A 324 3.32 -28.79 1.21
N VAL A 325 2.94 -27.54 1.45
CA VAL A 325 2.85 -26.96 2.81
C VAL A 325 1.88 -27.79 3.68
N MET A 326 0.71 -28.18 3.12
CA MET A 326 -0.26 -29.01 3.84
C MET A 326 0.26 -30.43 4.08
N ARG A 327 0.99 -31.01 3.12
CA ARG A 327 1.64 -32.31 3.30
C ARG A 327 2.66 -32.30 4.42
N GLN A 328 3.52 -31.27 4.47
CA GLN A 328 4.50 -31.09 5.56
C GLN A 328 3.81 -30.90 6.92
N LEU A 329 2.72 -30.11 6.94
CA LEU A 329 1.94 -29.92 8.17
C LEU A 329 1.30 -31.24 8.64
N ARG A 330 0.79 -32.06 7.73
CA ARG A 330 0.21 -33.37 8.05
C ARG A 330 1.22 -34.30 8.70
N VAL A 331 2.46 -34.31 8.21
CA VAL A 331 3.55 -35.14 8.75
C VAL A 331 4.10 -34.57 10.06
N GLY A 332 4.44 -33.28 10.08
CA GLY A 332 5.11 -32.63 11.21
C GLY A 332 4.19 -32.26 12.37
N ARG A 333 2.91 -31.93 12.07
CA ARG A 333 1.93 -31.46 13.07
C ARG A 333 0.53 -32.02 12.77
N PRO A 334 0.29 -33.34 12.90
CA PRO A 334 -0.94 -34.00 12.45
C PRO A 334 -2.20 -33.49 13.14
N LEU A 335 -2.13 -33.08 14.41
CA LEU A 335 -3.27 -32.51 15.14
C LEU A 335 -3.67 -31.15 14.55
N SER A 336 -2.70 -30.29 14.24
CA SER A 336 -2.97 -28.99 13.60
C SER A 336 -3.59 -29.17 12.22
N TYR A 337 -3.09 -30.11 11.43
CA TYR A 337 -3.65 -30.45 10.12
C TYR A 337 -5.11 -30.93 10.24
N ARG A 338 -5.42 -31.84 11.18
CA ARG A 338 -6.80 -32.31 11.43
C ARG A 338 -7.73 -31.19 11.88
N LEU A 339 -7.24 -30.29 12.73
CA LEU A 339 -7.99 -29.12 13.19
C LEU A 339 -8.30 -28.19 12.01
N LEU A 340 -7.36 -27.93 11.12
CA LEU A 340 -7.59 -27.12 9.91
C LEU A 340 -8.64 -27.79 9.01
N LYS A 341 -8.51 -29.08 8.73
CA LYS A 341 -9.50 -29.80 7.90
C LYS A 341 -10.92 -29.70 8.49
N TRP A 342 -11.05 -29.87 9.78
CA TRP A 342 -12.33 -29.73 10.47
C TRP A 342 -12.87 -28.30 10.42
N LEU A 343 -12.00 -27.31 10.64
CA LEU A 343 -12.39 -25.89 10.69
C LEU A 343 -12.79 -25.33 9.31
N TYR A 344 -12.16 -25.82 8.24
CA TYR A 344 -12.41 -25.37 6.89
C TYR A 344 -13.43 -26.20 6.13
N ASP A 345 -13.64 -27.44 6.53
CA ASP A 345 -14.45 -28.45 5.81
C ASP A 345 -13.97 -28.61 4.34
N ILE A 346 -12.65 -28.60 4.14
CA ILE A 346 -11.99 -28.76 2.82
C ILE A 346 -11.16 -30.03 2.89
N HIS A 347 -11.40 -30.95 1.94
CA HIS A 347 -10.70 -32.24 1.89
C HIS A 347 -9.49 -32.22 0.97
N ASP A 348 -9.48 -31.42 -0.07
CA ASP A 348 -8.35 -31.20 -0.97
C ASP A 348 -7.27 -30.37 -0.29
N ASP A 349 -6.04 -30.90 -0.26
CA ASP A 349 -4.91 -30.28 0.45
C ASP A 349 -4.45 -28.97 -0.22
N ARG A 350 -4.57 -28.83 -1.54
CA ARG A 350 -4.22 -27.61 -2.26
C ARG A 350 -5.21 -26.48 -1.93
N LEU A 351 -6.49 -26.78 -2.01
CA LEU A 351 -7.54 -25.81 -1.66
C LEU A 351 -7.51 -25.44 -0.18
N LEU A 352 -7.26 -26.42 0.71
CA LEU A 352 -7.09 -26.16 2.13
C LEU A 352 -5.88 -25.25 2.39
N GLY A 353 -4.76 -25.51 1.73
CA GLY A 353 -3.55 -24.72 1.83
C GLY A 353 -3.76 -23.28 1.34
N ARG A 354 -4.42 -23.10 0.20
CA ARG A 354 -4.79 -21.74 -0.31
C ARG A 354 -5.67 -20.99 0.70
N ALA A 355 -6.72 -21.63 1.20
CA ALA A 355 -7.65 -21.00 2.14
C ALA A 355 -6.97 -20.65 3.48
N ALA A 356 -6.12 -21.54 4.00
CA ALA A 356 -5.39 -21.31 5.23
C ALA A 356 -4.32 -20.21 5.08
N ALA A 357 -3.60 -20.17 3.97
CA ALA A 357 -2.61 -19.14 3.65
C ALA A 357 -3.27 -17.77 3.50
N ARG A 358 -4.39 -17.68 2.75
CA ARG A 358 -5.19 -16.46 2.66
C ARG A 358 -5.57 -15.93 4.03
N ASP A 359 -6.15 -16.79 4.87
CA ASP A 359 -6.68 -16.35 6.17
C ASP A 359 -5.55 -15.99 7.14
N LEU A 360 -4.43 -16.74 7.14
CA LEU A 360 -3.27 -16.46 7.97
C LEU A 360 -2.52 -15.20 7.53
N ALA A 361 -2.27 -15.06 6.23
CA ALA A 361 -1.44 -13.97 5.74
C ALA A 361 -2.22 -12.65 5.57
N PHE A 362 -3.50 -12.70 5.19
CA PHE A 362 -4.26 -11.51 4.82
C PHE A 362 -5.54 -11.31 5.64
N SER A 363 -6.47 -12.29 5.66
CA SER A 363 -7.81 -12.04 6.23
C SER A 363 -7.81 -11.79 7.74
N VAL A 364 -6.78 -12.28 8.46
CA VAL A 364 -6.63 -12.05 9.91
C VAL A 364 -6.28 -10.60 10.22
N MET A 365 -5.57 -9.91 9.32
CA MET A 365 -5.11 -8.53 9.55
C MET A 365 -6.27 -7.56 9.73
N PRO A 366 -7.24 -7.40 8.80
CA PRO A 366 -8.36 -6.49 9.01
C PRO A 366 -9.10 -6.76 10.33
N TRP A 367 -9.22 -8.03 10.72
CA TRP A 367 -9.89 -8.39 11.97
C TRP A 367 -9.10 -7.97 13.23
N ILE A 368 -7.76 -8.08 13.22
CA ILE A 368 -6.88 -7.57 14.28
C ILE A 368 -6.98 -6.04 14.35
N LEU A 369 -6.92 -5.38 13.20
CA LEU A 369 -7.00 -3.92 13.09
C LEU A 369 -8.32 -3.37 13.64
N MET A 370 -9.46 -4.00 13.33
CA MET A 370 -10.76 -3.58 13.88
C MET A 370 -10.80 -3.68 15.41
N ARG A 371 -10.21 -4.72 15.98
CA ARG A 371 -10.11 -4.85 17.44
C ARG A 371 -9.19 -3.79 18.06
N ALA A 372 -8.08 -3.47 17.38
CA ALA A 372 -7.18 -2.40 17.82
C ALA A 372 -7.90 -1.04 17.78
N GLN A 373 -8.65 -0.75 16.72
CA GLN A 373 -9.45 0.47 16.58
C GLN A 373 -10.48 0.60 17.70
N HIS A 374 -11.22 -0.47 17.97
CA HIS A 374 -12.18 -0.49 19.07
C HIS A 374 -11.50 -0.20 20.43
N ASN A 375 -10.31 -0.79 20.66
CA ASN A 375 -9.58 -0.63 21.93
C ASN A 375 -9.04 0.79 22.14
N VAL A 376 -8.72 1.54 21.07
CA VAL A 376 -8.32 2.96 21.16
C VAL A 376 -9.51 3.91 21.06
N GLY A 377 -10.75 3.39 20.97
CA GLY A 377 -11.97 4.21 20.88
C GLY A 377 -12.12 4.91 19.52
N MET A 378 -11.56 4.36 18.44
CA MET A 378 -11.68 4.91 17.09
C MET A 378 -12.53 3.99 16.21
N PRO A 379 -13.32 4.57 15.28
CA PRO A 379 -14.13 3.75 14.38
C PRO A 379 -13.27 3.02 13.36
N GLY A 380 -13.71 1.81 13.02
CA GLY A 380 -13.08 1.00 11.99
C GLY A 380 -14.11 0.28 11.13
N TRP A 381 -13.80 0.02 9.88
CA TRP A 381 -14.68 -0.67 8.94
C TRP A 381 -13.93 -1.81 8.28
N ARG A 382 -14.54 -3.01 8.27
CA ARG A 382 -13.95 -4.20 7.67
C ARG A 382 -14.71 -4.58 6.40
N TYR A 383 -13.99 -4.72 5.27
CA TYR A 383 -14.55 -5.24 4.03
C TYR A 383 -13.97 -6.59 3.62
N TRP A 384 -14.68 -7.24 2.69
CA TRP A 384 -14.26 -8.43 1.97
C TRP A 384 -14.55 -8.21 0.49
N PHE A 385 -13.58 -8.41 -0.37
CA PHE A 385 -13.76 -8.25 -1.80
C PHE A 385 -13.78 -9.63 -2.48
N ASP A 386 -14.89 -9.92 -3.18
CA ASP A 386 -15.15 -11.22 -3.81
C ASP A 386 -15.77 -11.06 -5.22
N TYR A 387 -15.59 -9.90 -5.84
CA TYR A 387 -16.04 -9.65 -7.20
C TYR A 387 -14.94 -9.99 -8.20
N VAL A 388 -15.31 -10.69 -9.28
CA VAL A 388 -14.45 -10.96 -10.44
C VAL A 388 -15.20 -10.51 -11.68
N SER A 389 -14.56 -9.72 -12.55
CA SER A 389 -15.16 -9.27 -13.81
C SER A 389 -15.60 -10.46 -14.66
N GLU A 390 -16.66 -10.32 -15.42
CA GLU A 390 -17.25 -11.42 -16.20
C GLU A 390 -16.23 -12.13 -17.09
N GLN A 391 -15.37 -11.36 -17.73
CA GLN A 391 -14.32 -11.88 -18.61
C GLN A 391 -13.27 -12.73 -17.87
N SER A 392 -13.08 -12.50 -16.57
CA SER A 392 -11.99 -13.10 -15.80
C SER A 392 -12.43 -14.30 -14.96
N ARG A 393 -13.75 -14.59 -14.83
CA ARG A 393 -14.28 -15.64 -13.95
C ARG A 393 -13.75 -17.04 -14.26
N ASP A 394 -13.60 -17.36 -15.54
CA ASP A 394 -13.10 -18.67 -15.97
C ASP A 394 -11.58 -18.82 -15.68
N LEU A 395 -10.85 -17.70 -15.67
CA LEU A 395 -9.41 -17.67 -15.41
C LEU A 395 -9.09 -17.67 -13.91
N TYR A 396 -10.00 -17.13 -13.09
CA TYR A 396 -9.83 -17.00 -11.64
C TYR A 396 -10.97 -17.69 -10.87
N PRO A 397 -11.07 -19.02 -10.96
CA PRO A 397 -12.18 -19.80 -10.39
C PRO A 397 -12.19 -19.80 -8.85
N HIS A 398 -11.08 -19.38 -8.21
CA HIS A 398 -10.94 -19.34 -6.77
C HIS A 398 -11.44 -18.04 -6.14
N GLY A 399 -11.77 -17.02 -6.94
CA GLY A 399 -12.27 -15.72 -6.49
C GLY A 399 -11.40 -14.54 -6.92
N ALA A 400 -11.57 -13.41 -6.22
CA ALA A 400 -10.82 -12.19 -6.47
C ALA A 400 -9.36 -12.36 -6.04
N TRP A 401 -8.43 -12.29 -6.99
CA TRP A 401 -7.00 -12.44 -6.75
C TRP A 401 -6.41 -11.23 -6.02
N HIS A 402 -5.17 -11.35 -5.52
CA HIS A 402 -4.47 -10.29 -4.84
C HIS A 402 -4.31 -9.04 -5.74
N GLY A 403 -4.72 -7.88 -5.26
CA GLY A 403 -4.71 -6.61 -6.01
C GLY A 403 -5.88 -6.42 -6.98
N ASN A 404 -6.79 -7.41 -7.13
CA ASN A 404 -7.92 -7.30 -8.04
C ASN A 404 -8.89 -6.14 -7.69
N GLU A 405 -8.98 -5.74 -6.44
CA GLU A 405 -9.87 -4.65 -5.99
C GLU A 405 -9.37 -3.26 -6.40
N VAL A 406 -8.08 -3.10 -6.69
CA VAL A 406 -7.45 -1.79 -6.94
C VAL A 406 -8.13 -1.01 -8.07
N PRO A 407 -8.35 -1.58 -9.29
CA PRO A 407 -9.03 -0.85 -10.36
C PRO A 407 -10.51 -0.56 -10.07
N TYR A 408 -11.11 -1.23 -9.08
CA TYR A 408 -12.47 -0.93 -8.61
C TYR A 408 -12.47 0.21 -7.59
N THR A 409 -11.57 0.21 -6.63
CA THR A 409 -11.46 1.27 -5.62
C THR A 409 -11.04 2.61 -6.20
N LEU A 410 -10.18 2.60 -7.21
CA LEU A 410 -9.74 3.78 -7.96
C LEU A 410 -10.64 4.09 -9.18
N ASN A 411 -11.57 3.20 -9.52
CA ASN A 411 -12.43 3.28 -10.71
C ASN A 411 -11.62 3.42 -12.03
N THR A 412 -10.56 2.65 -12.17
CA THR A 412 -9.61 2.71 -13.28
C THR A 412 -9.68 1.52 -14.22
N LEU A 413 -10.76 0.72 -14.20
CA LEU A 413 -10.95 -0.43 -15.10
C LEU A 413 -10.73 -0.09 -16.57
N THR A 414 -11.13 1.12 -17.01
CA THR A 414 -10.96 1.56 -18.40
C THR A 414 -9.51 1.87 -18.76
N ALA A 415 -8.64 2.09 -17.76
CA ALA A 415 -7.20 2.29 -17.95
C ALA A 415 -6.43 0.95 -17.96
N MET A 416 -7.08 -0.15 -17.54
CA MET A 416 -6.51 -1.49 -17.58
C MET A 416 -6.77 -2.14 -18.93
N GLN A 417 -5.75 -2.85 -19.45
CA GLN A 417 -6.01 -3.77 -20.55
C GLN A 417 -6.83 -4.95 -20.00
N PRO A 418 -7.92 -5.35 -20.67
CA PRO A 418 -8.64 -6.55 -20.30
C PRO A 418 -7.71 -7.76 -20.33
N VAL A 419 -7.86 -8.68 -19.38
CA VAL A 419 -7.11 -9.95 -19.37
C VAL A 419 -7.35 -10.73 -20.66
N ASP A 420 -8.57 -10.63 -21.20
CA ASP A 420 -8.92 -11.10 -22.54
C ASP A 420 -9.26 -9.88 -23.41
N SER A 421 -8.39 -9.56 -24.36
CA SER A 421 -8.58 -8.43 -25.28
C SER A 421 -9.84 -8.55 -26.15
N GLN A 422 -10.38 -9.77 -26.31
CA GLN A 422 -11.62 -10.04 -27.06
C GLN A 422 -12.88 -9.86 -26.22
N ARG A 423 -12.75 -9.80 -24.89
CA ARG A 423 -13.85 -9.62 -23.93
C ARG A 423 -13.64 -8.34 -23.13
N PRO A 424 -14.20 -7.20 -23.55
CA PRO A 424 -14.08 -5.95 -22.78
C PRO A 424 -14.83 -6.03 -21.46
N TYR A 425 -14.44 -5.19 -20.50
CA TYR A 425 -15.23 -5.01 -19.27
C TYR A 425 -16.68 -4.63 -19.58
N THR A 426 -17.62 -5.28 -18.93
CA THR A 426 -19.05 -5.06 -19.16
C THR A 426 -19.54 -3.74 -18.53
N ALA A 427 -20.76 -3.34 -18.84
CA ALA A 427 -21.42 -2.21 -18.17
C ALA A 427 -21.58 -2.47 -16.66
N ALA A 428 -21.85 -3.73 -16.27
CA ALA A 428 -21.96 -4.16 -14.88
C ALA A 428 -20.63 -4.04 -14.14
N ASP A 429 -19.52 -4.52 -14.74
CA ASP A 429 -18.17 -4.35 -14.16
C ASP A 429 -17.85 -2.88 -13.87
N ARG A 430 -18.14 -2.01 -14.82
CA ARG A 430 -17.91 -0.56 -14.66
C ARG A 430 -18.85 0.08 -13.63
N ALA A 431 -20.10 -0.36 -13.55
CA ALA A 431 -21.03 0.11 -12.53
C ALA A 431 -20.59 -0.30 -11.14
N PHE A 432 -20.11 -1.54 -10.99
CA PHE A 432 -19.57 -2.04 -9.72
C PHE A 432 -18.32 -1.27 -9.28
N ALA A 433 -17.41 -0.97 -10.22
CA ALA A 433 -16.23 -0.14 -9.94
C ALA A 433 -16.63 1.28 -9.48
N ARG A 434 -17.59 1.94 -10.15
CA ARG A 434 -18.10 3.24 -9.71
C ARG A 434 -18.63 3.19 -8.29
N ARG A 435 -19.48 2.20 -7.99
CA ARG A 435 -20.06 2.00 -6.65
C ARG A 435 -18.98 1.81 -5.57
N MET A 436 -17.96 1.00 -5.83
CA MET A 436 -16.89 0.78 -4.88
C MET A 436 -16.05 2.04 -4.64
N ALA A 437 -15.69 2.76 -5.70
CA ALA A 437 -14.98 4.03 -5.59
C ALA A 437 -15.79 5.11 -4.83
N ASP A 438 -17.13 5.08 -4.91
CA ASP A 438 -18.00 5.98 -4.16
C ASP A 438 -17.92 5.72 -2.64
N TYR A 439 -17.77 4.45 -2.21
CA TYR A 439 -17.50 4.12 -0.80
C TYR A 439 -16.15 4.67 -0.34
N TRP A 440 -15.08 4.51 -1.12
CA TRP A 440 -13.74 5.03 -0.77
C TRP A 440 -13.72 6.56 -0.71
N PHE A 441 -14.32 7.21 -1.69
CA PHE A 441 -14.45 8.68 -1.71
C PHE A 441 -15.27 9.19 -0.53
N THR A 442 -16.42 8.57 -0.21
CA THR A 442 -17.28 8.98 0.91
C THR A 442 -16.56 8.85 2.24
N PHE A 443 -15.80 7.76 2.46
CA PHE A 443 -14.94 7.61 3.64
C PHE A 443 -13.87 8.72 3.71
N ALA A 444 -13.22 9.03 2.59
CA ALA A 444 -12.23 10.09 2.54
C ALA A 444 -12.83 11.48 2.77
N ARG A 445 -14.03 11.73 2.25
CA ARG A 445 -14.74 12.99 2.44
C ARG A 445 -15.10 13.21 3.90
N ASP A 446 -15.79 12.27 4.50
CA ASP A 446 -16.21 12.35 5.91
C ASP A 446 -16.41 10.97 6.54
N ALA A 447 -15.46 10.52 7.34
CA ALA A 447 -15.56 9.25 8.05
C ALA A 447 -16.57 9.28 9.21
N SER A 448 -16.94 10.45 9.73
CA SER A 448 -17.95 10.56 10.81
C SER A 448 -19.35 10.26 10.30
N GLU A 449 -19.64 10.62 9.06
CA GLU A 449 -20.90 10.36 8.38
C GLU A 449 -20.91 9.05 7.58
N PHE A 450 -19.77 8.38 7.46
CA PHE A 450 -19.58 7.21 6.59
C PHE A 450 -20.49 6.03 6.97
N SER A 451 -20.88 5.90 8.24
CA SER A 451 -21.84 4.90 8.68
C SER A 451 -23.25 5.17 8.17
N HIS A 452 -23.52 6.39 7.71
CA HIS A 452 -24.77 6.75 7.09
C HIS A 452 -24.77 6.32 5.63
N ARG A 453 -25.91 5.93 5.16
CA ARG A 453 -26.22 5.38 3.86
C ARG A 453 -25.69 6.29 2.73
N LEU A 454 -24.83 5.77 1.86
CA LEU A 454 -24.79 6.28 0.50
C LEU A 454 -26.19 6.12 -0.09
N GLU A 455 -26.73 7.16 -0.70
CA GLU A 455 -28.11 7.15 -1.23
C GLU A 455 -28.33 5.92 -2.13
N GLY A 456 -29.30 5.09 -1.76
CA GLY A 456 -29.58 3.83 -2.46
C GLY A 456 -28.70 2.64 -2.07
N GLU A 457 -27.72 2.78 -1.17
CA GLU A 457 -26.79 1.73 -0.80
C GLU A 457 -27.00 1.18 0.61
N ILE A 458 -26.29 0.09 0.93
CA ILE A 458 -26.35 -0.55 2.25
C ILE A 458 -25.65 0.33 3.29
N SER A 459 -26.31 0.58 4.41
CA SER A 459 -25.67 1.18 5.58
C SER A 459 -24.57 0.27 6.10
N TRP A 460 -23.35 0.80 6.26
CA TRP A 460 -22.20 0.06 6.73
C TRP A 460 -21.73 0.60 8.10
N PRO A 461 -22.23 0.01 9.21
CA PRO A 461 -21.88 0.48 10.53
C PRO A 461 -20.39 0.23 10.84
N ALA A 462 -19.83 1.08 11.69
CA ALA A 462 -18.49 0.84 12.23
C ALA A 462 -18.45 -0.51 12.96
N TRP A 463 -17.29 -1.17 12.88
CA TRP A 463 -17.10 -2.50 13.47
C TRP A 463 -17.20 -2.46 15.00
N HIS A 464 -17.92 -3.41 15.55
CA HIS A 464 -18.03 -3.64 16.99
C HIS A 464 -17.84 -5.13 17.32
N PRO A 465 -17.14 -5.51 18.40
CA PRO A 465 -16.86 -6.92 18.73
C PRO A 465 -18.11 -7.77 18.98
N GLY A 466 -19.22 -7.16 19.37
CA GLY A 466 -20.51 -7.85 19.55
C GLY A 466 -21.17 -8.25 18.25
N GLU A 467 -21.01 -7.46 17.19
CA GLU A 467 -21.64 -7.67 15.89
C GLU A 467 -20.71 -8.27 14.84
N ASP A 468 -19.42 -7.94 14.90
CA ASP A 468 -18.35 -8.38 13.98
C ASP A 468 -18.75 -8.27 12.50
N VAL A 469 -19.16 -7.05 12.10
CA VAL A 469 -19.70 -6.76 10.77
C VAL A 469 -18.56 -6.66 9.74
N THR A 470 -18.81 -7.23 8.56
CA THR A 470 -17.97 -7.13 7.36
C THR A 470 -18.86 -6.80 6.17
N LEU A 471 -18.54 -5.75 5.42
CA LEU A 471 -19.19 -5.49 4.14
C LEU A 471 -18.49 -6.31 3.05
N ALA A 472 -19.22 -7.23 2.41
CA ALA A 472 -18.73 -7.99 1.27
C ALA A 472 -19.13 -7.28 -0.03
N PHE A 473 -18.13 -6.95 -0.82
CA PHE A 473 -18.22 -6.46 -2.20
C PHE A 473 -18.09 -7.65 -3.15
N GLY A 474 -19.20 -8.16 -3.60
CA GLY A 474 -19.29 -9.38 -4.39
C GLY A 474 -19.58 -10.62 -3.56
N GLU A 475 -20.09 -11.65 -4.25
CA GLU A 475 -20.27 -13.00 -3.71
C GLU A 475 -20.04 -14.03 -4.81
N ARG A 476 -19.08 -14.95 -4.60
CA ARG A 476 -18.71 -16.00 -5.55
C ARG A 476 -18.41 -15.44 -6.95
N GLY A 477 -17.64 -14.34 -7.00
CA GLY A 477 -17.25 -13.64 -8.22
C GLY A 477 -18.34 -12.82 -8.88
N LYS A 478 -19.58 -12.75 -8.32
CA LYS A 478 -20.71 -12.02 -8.88
C LYS A 478 -20.98 -10.73 -8.11
N GLU A 479 -21.70 -9.81 -8.75
CA GLU A 479 -22.16 -8.59 -8.09
C GLU A 479 -23.05 -8.91 -6.89
N ALA A 480 -22.66 -8.43 -5.74
CA ALA A 480 -23.42 -8.45 -4.51
C ALA A 480 -22.88 -7.39 -3.56
N LEU A 481 -23.72 -6.93 -2.64
CA LEU A 481 -23.31 -6.07 -1.55
C LEU A 481 -23.99 -6.58 -0.29
N LEU A 482 -23.22 -7.21 0.60
CA LEU A 482 -23.77 -7.99 1.71
C LEU A 482 -23.09 -7.64 3.04
N LEU A 483 -23.88 -7.34 4.07
CA LEU A 483 -23.39 -7.27 5.44
C LEU A 483 -23.32 -8.68 6.05
N LYS A 484 -22.09 -9.17 6.26
CA LYS A 484 -21.82 -10.46 6.90
C LYS A 484 -21.44 -10.25 8.36
N ARG A 485 -22.14 -10.94 9.27
CA ARG A 485 -21.82 -10.93 10.72
C ARG A 485 -21.00 -12.15 11.09
N ASN A 486 -20.04 -11.99 11.99
CA ASN A 486 -19.15 -13.06 12.45
C ASN A 486 -18.40 -13.78 11.30
N PHE A 487 -18.14 -13.06 10.18
CA PHE A 487 -17.54 -13.64 8.98
C PHE A 487 -16.14 -14.15 9.25
N LEU A 488 -15.88 -15.43 8.97
CA LEU A 488 -14.63 -16.16 9.22
C LEU A 488 -14.16 -16.16 10.68
N ARG A 489 -14.97 -15.75 11.64
CA ARG A 489 -14.58 -15.44 13.04
C ARG A 489 -13.82 -16.58 13.73
N ALA A 490 -14.26 -17.83 13.57
CA ALA A 490 -13.59 -18.98 14.20
C ALA A 490 -12.17 -19.17 13.70
N ARG A 491 -11.97 -19.10 12.37
CA ARG A 491 -10.68 -19.23 11.69
C ARG A 491 -9.73 -18.08 12.10
N LEU A 492 -10.22 -16.84 12.06
CA LEU A 492 -9.43 -15.64 12.37
C LEU A 492 -9.04 -15.60 13.86
N ARG A 493 -9.88 -16.11 14.77
CA ARG A 493 -9.52 -16.28 16.19
C ARG A 493 -8.36 -17.25 16.37
N LEU A 494 -8.38 -18.39 15.67
CA LEU A 494 -7.29 -19.36 15.72
C LEU A 494 -5.97 -18.73 15.25
N PHE A 495 -5.96 -18.09 14.09
CA PHE A 495 -4.74 -17.47 13.53
C PHE A 495 -4.23 -16.33 14.40
N ARG A 496 -5.10 -15.50 14.97
CA ARG A 496 -4.66 -14.48 15.94
C ARG A 496 -3.99 -15.08 17.18
N LEU A 497 -4.49 -16.20 17.69
CA LEU A 497 -3.84 -16.88 18.82
C LEU A 497 -2.45 -17.40 18.44
N MET A 498 -2.32 -17.98 17.25
CA MET A 498 -1.00 -18.39 16.72
C MET A 498 -0.06 -17.19 16.58
N MET A 499 -0.53 -16.09 16.04
CA MET A 499 0.27 -14.87 15.87
C MET A 499 0.71 -14.27 17.22
N LYS A 500 -0.15 -14.30 18.25
CA LYS A 500 0.22 -13.88 19.61
C LYS A 500 1.39 -14.67 20.18
N SER A 501 1.49 -15.96 19.87
CA SER A 501 2.62 -16.79 20.32
C SER A 501 3.91 -16.49 19.57
N MET A 502 3.82 -15.92 18.36
CA MET A 502 4.96 -15.51 17.53
C MET A 502 5.44 -14.09 17.87
N VAL A 503 4.53 -13.26 18.36
CA VAL A 503 4.77 -11.90 18.84
C VAL A 503 5.11 -12.03 20.33
N LYS A 504 6.41 -12.05 20.68
CA LYS A 504 6.82 -11.87 22.07
C LYS A 504 6.50 -10.42 22.48
N LEU A 505 5.39 -10.25 23.18
CA LEU A 505 5.06 -9.01 23.88
C LEU A 505 6.01 -8.80 25.06
#